data_de47a751759393558cb16cd6f34fccd3
#
_entry.id   de47a751759393558cb16cd6f34fccd3
#
_cell.length_a   1.000
_cell.length_b   1.000
_cell.length_c   1.000
_cell.angle_alpha   90.00
_cell.angle_beta   90.00
_cell.angle_gamma   90.00
#
_symmetry.space_group_name_H-M   'P 1'
#
loop_
_entity.id
_entity.type
_entity.pdbx_description
1 polymer ?
#
loop_
_entity_poly.entity_id
_entity_poly.type
_entity_poly.pdbx_seq_one_letter_code
_entity_poly.pdbx_strand_id
1 'polypeptide(L)'
;MYKLFGLEISPYTLKIKSYLNYKRIKYRWIKNPKSKELHKLAQLPFIPLLLTDNNEVLQDSTNIIEKIEPNYSNNSIYPEDSRLIFISSLLEEYADEWMVKHLFNYRWTYEADQNLASKRIAASSIPFYIRYLPIISELALEKTSQDIKNKYSNMALTTYGINDENKELV
;
A
#
# COMPACT_ATOMS: atom_id res chain seq x y z
N MET A 1 6.82 -12.76 -16.34
CA MET A 1 6.85 -12.70 -14.84
C MET A 1 6.33 -11.34 -14.40
N TYR A 2 5.33 -11.33 -13.55
CA TYR A 2 4.70 -10.12 -13.02
C TYR A 2 5.68 -9.19 -12.31
N LYS A 3 5.41 -7.87 -12.33
CA LYS A 3 6.14 -6.87 -11.54
C LYS A 3 5.14 -6.08 -10.71
N LEU A 4 5.23 -6.19 -9.39
CA LEU A 4 4.41 -5.45 -8.45
C LEU A 4 5.13 -4.18 -8.00
N PHE A 5 4.55 -3.03 -8.29
CA PHE A 5 5.03 -1.72 -7.85
C PHE A 5 4.22 -1.26 -6.63
N GLY A 6 4.90 -0.90 -5.55
CA GLY A 6 4.19 -0.48 -4.36
C GLY A 6 5.08 -0.16 -3.17
N LEU A 7 4.43 0.29 -2.09
CA LEU A 7 5.06 0.64 -0.82
C LEU A 7 4.80 -0.45 0.22
N GLU A 8 5.80 -0.72 1.04
CA GLU A 8 5.70 -1.70 2.14
C GLU A 8 4.67 -1.32 3.21
N ILE A 9 4.39 -0.03 3.35
CA ILE A 9 3.42 0.51 4.31
C ILE A 9 1.99 0.63 3.75
N SER A 10 1.81 0.42 2.44
CA SER A 10 0.51 0.51 1.79
C SER A 10 -0.32 -0.75 2.03
N PRO A 11 -1.53 -0.65 2.64
CA PRO A 11 -2.39 -1.80 2.85
C PRO A 11 -2.77 -2.48 1.52
N TYR A 12 -3.07 -1.70 0.50
CA TYR A 12 -3.43 -2.22 -0.83
C TYR A 12 -2.28 -2.95 -1.52
N THR A 13 -1.04 -2.46 -1.36
CA THR A 13 0.15 -3.18 -1.86
C THR A 13 0.32 -4.52 -1.12
N LEU A 14 0.10 -4.52 0.19
CA LEU A 14 0.19 -5.74 1.00
C LEU A 14 -0.94 -6.72 0.66
N LYS A 15 -2.15 -6.24 0.37
CA LYS A 15 -3.28 -7.05 -0.12
C LYS A 15 -2.86 -7.83 -1.38
N ILE A 16 -2.32 -7.16 -2.39
CA ILE A 16 -1.86 -7.81 -3.62
C ILE A 16 -0.68 -8.76 -3.36
N LYS A 17 0.27 -8.35 -2.54
CA LYS A 17 1.40 -9.21 -2.17
C LYS A 17 0.93 -10.50 -1.49
N SER A 18 -0.03 -10.41 -0.56
CA SER A 18 -0.60 -11.55 0.13
C SER A 18 -1.34 -12.47 -0.84
N TYR A 19 -2.14 -11.90 -1.74
CA TYR A 19 -2.83 -12.64 -2.79
C TYR A 19 -1.86 -13.40 -3.71
N LEU A 20 -0.85 -12.72 -4.26
CA LEU A 20 0.14 -13.37 -5.15
C LEU A 20 0.90 -14.48 -4.44
N ASN A 21 1.23 -14.31 -3.16
CA ASN A 21 1.88 -15.33 -2.35
C ASN A 21 0.95 -16.52 -2.08
N TYR A 22 -0.31 -16.28 -1.74
CA TYR A 22 -1.31 -17.32 -1.53
C TYR A 22 -1.49 -18.19 -2.78
N LYS A 23 -1.60 -17.55 -3.94
CA LYS A 23 -1.69 -18.19 -5.27
C LYS A 23 -0.37 -18.79 -5.75
N ARG A 24 0.73 -18.60 -5.03
CA ARG A 24 2.09 -19.01 -5.42
C ARG A 24 2.51 -18.45 -6.80
N ILE A 25 2.02 -17.25 -7.14
CA ILE A 25 2.35 -16.54 -8.38
C ILE A 25 3.70 -15.88 -8.22
N LYS A 26 4.64 -16.17 -9.13
CA LYS A 26 5.97 -15.57 -9.13
C LYS A 26 5.92 -14.12 -9.60
N TYR A 27 6.43 -13.20 -8.80
CA TYR A 27 6.51 -11.79 -9.15
C TYR A 27 7.81 -11.16 -8.67
N ARG A 28 8.21 -10.05 -9.31
CA ARG A 28 9.28 -9.18 -8.85
C ARG A 28 8.65 -7.98 -8.13
N TRP A 29 9.02 -7.77 -6.89
CA TRP A 29 8.58 -6.59 -6.16
C TRP A 29 9.47 -5.39 -6.42
N ILE A 30 8.91 -4.32 -6.97
CA ILE A 30 9.56 -3.02 -7.18
C ILE A 30 9.12 -2.13 -6.01
N LYS A 31 9.96 -2.11 -4.98
CA LYS A 31 9.70 -1.33 -3.76
C LYS A 31 9.89 0.16 -4.05
N ASN A 32 8.97 0.97 -3.51
CA ASN A 32 9.06 2.42 -3.51
C ASN A 32 9.31 3.02 -4.91
N PRO A 33 8.44 2.70 -5.87
CA PRO A 33 8.57 3.23 -7.21
C PRO A 33 8.49 4.77 -7.17
N LYS A 34 9.32 5.41 -7.95
CA LYS A 34 9.24 6.86 -8.11
C LYS A 34 7.99 7.21 -8.92
N SER A 35 7.35 8.32 -8.61
CA SER A 35 6.17 8.80 -9.35
C SER A 35 6.43 8.85 -10.86
N LYS A 36 7.61 9.31 -11.29
CA LYS A 36 8.02 9.32 -12.70
C LYS A 36 8.05 7.93 -13.35
N GLU A 37 8.35 6.89 -12.60
CA GLU A 37 8.33 5.50 -13.09
C GLU A 37 6.90 5.00 -13.26
N LEU A 38 6.02 5.34 -12.32
CA LEU A 38 4.59 5.01 -12.41
C LEU A 38 3.89 5.75 -13.55
N HIS A 39 4.17 7.03 -13.76
CA HIS A 39 3.61 7.82 -14.87
C HIS A 39 4.03 7.30 -16.27
N LYS A 40 5.12 6.58 -16.38
CA LYS A 40 5.48 5.91 -17.64
C LYS A 40 4.62 4.69 -17.96
N LEU A 41 4.00 4.11 -16.93
CA LEU A 41 3.20 2.90 -17.05
C LEU A 41 1.70 3.21 -17.06
N ALA A 42 1.27 4.20 -16.30
CA ALA A 42 -0.15 4.54 -16.14
C ALA A 42 -0.35 6.06 -16.05
N GLN A 43 -1.55 6.52 -16.39
CA GLN A 43 -1.91 7.95 -16.32
C GLN A 43 -1.83 8.49 -14.89
N LEU A 44 -2.26 7.69 -13.91
CA LEU A 44 -2.24 8.05 -12.50
C LEU A 44 -1.16 7.25 -11.76
N PRO A 45 -0.30 7.92 -10.96
CA PRO A 45 0.80 7.25 -10.27
C PRO A 45 0.33 6.57 -8.97
N PHE A 46 -0.77 5.84 -9.05
CA PHE A 46 -1.33 5.11 -7.90
C PHE A 46 -0.69 3.74 -7.73
N ILE A 47 -0.61 3.31 -6.50
CA ILE A 47 -0.15 1.99 -6.08
C ILE A 47 -1.25 1.27 -5.28
N PRO A 48 -1.31 -0.07 -5.39
CA PRO A 48 -0.46 -0.96 -6.16
C PRO A 48 -0.66 -0.84 -7.68
N LEU A 49 0.43 -1.04 -8.42
CA LEU A 49 0.40 -1.23 -9.86
C LEU A 49 1.04 -2.58 -10.17
N LEU A 50 0.36 -3.39 -10.95
CA LEU A 50 0.87 -4.68 -11.41
C LEU A 50 1.09 -4.63 -12.93
N LEU A 51 2.32 -4.88 -13.34
CA LEU A 51 2.66 -5.09 -14.74
C LEU A 51 2.70 -6.59 -14.99
N THR A 52 1.85 -7.05 -15.92
CA THR A 52 1.79 -8.44 -16.31
C THR A 52 2.96 -8.83 -17.21
N ASP A 53 3.13 -10.12 -17.48
CA ASP A 53 4.15 -10.63 -18.42
C ASP A 53 3.83 -10.27 -19.88
N ASN A 54 2.59 -9.97 -20.19
CA ASN A 54 2.14 -9.46 -21.50
C ASN A 54 2.23 -7.92 -21.61
N ASN A 55 2.87 -7.26 -20.63
CA ASN A 55 2.97 -5.79 -20.54
C ASN A 55 1.62 -5.07 -20.33
N GLU A 56 0.57 -5.77 -19.91
CA GLU A 56 -0.66 -5.14 -19.44
C GLU A 56 -0.42 -4.49 -18.09
N VAL A 57 -0.94 -3.28 -17.89
CA VAL A 57 -0.85 -2.53 -16.64
C VAL A 57 -2.18 -2.60 -15.92
N LEU A 58 -2.17 -3.15 -14.72
CA LEU A 58 -3.33 -3.23 -13.85
C LEU A 58 -3.11 -2.34 -12.62
N GLN A 59 -4.12 -1.56 -12.28
CA GLN A 59 -4.15 -0.72 -11.08
C GLN A 59 -5.42 -1.00 -10.30
N ASP A 60 -5.43 -0.57 -9.03
CA ASP A 60 -6.44 -0.92 -8.05
C ASP A 60 -6.35 -2.38 -7.58
N SER A 61 -6.39 -2.56 -6.24
CA SER A 61 -6.15 -3.89 -5.66
C SER A 61 -7.27 -4.88 -5.98
N THR A 62 -8.51 -4.45 -5.95
CA THR A 62 -9.66 -5.30 -6.26
C THR A 62 -9.66 -5.67 -7.74
N ASN A 63 -9.50 -4.68 -8.63
CA ASN A 63 -9.42 -4.92 -10.08
C ASN A 63 -8.23 -5.84 -10.46
N ILE A 64 -7.07 -5.70 -9.81
CA ILE A 64 -5.92 -6.60 -10.02
C ILE A 64 -6.29 -8.03 -9.70
N ILE A 65 -6.94 -8.27 -8.56
CA ILE A 65 -7.36 -9.61 -8.12
C ILE A 65 -8.39 -10.18 -9.09
N GLU A 66 -9.43 -9.43 -9.41
CA GLU A 66 -10.50 -9.86 -10.34
C GLU A 66 -9.98 -10.25 -11.72
N LYS A 67 -8.98 -9.54 -12.22
CA LYS A 67 -8.36 -9.82 -13.52
C LYS A 67 -7.46 -11.04 -13.51
N ILE A 68 -6.82 -11.32 -12.40
CA ILE A 68 -5.85 -12.43 -12.29
C ILE A 68 -6.53 -13.73 -11.88
N GLU A 69 -7.49 -13.68 -10.96
CA GLU A 69 -8.12 -14.85 -10.34
C GLU A 69 -8.62 -15.89 -11.35
N PRO A 70 -9.28 -15.53 -12.47
CA PRO A 70 -9.75 -16.51 -13.45
C PRO A 70 -8.63 -17.34 -14.09
N ASN A 71 -7.40 -16.82 -14.12
CA ASN A 71 -6.25 -17.50 -14.70
C ASN A 71 -5.60 -18.50 -13.72
N TYR A 72 -6.01 -18.50 -12.45
CA TYR A 72 -5.44 -19.31 -11.38
C TYR A 72 -6.56 -19.99 -10.59
N SER A 73 -7.29 -20.89 -11.22
CA SER A 73 -8.47 -21.57 -10.67
C SER A 73 -8.17 -22.50 -9.48
N ASN A 74 -6.92 -22.94 -9.32
CA ASN A 74 -6.52 -23.72 -8.16
C ASN A 74 -6.54 -22.82 -6.92
N ASN A 75 -7.22 -23.26 -5.86
CA ASN A 75 -7.38 -22.53 -4.61
C ASN A 75 -8.08 -21.16 -4.82
N SER A 76 -9.29 -21.19 -5.40
CA SER A 76 -10.10 -19.96 -5.52
C SER A 76 -10.17 -19.21 -4.19
N ILE A 77 -10.04 -17.88 -4.26
CA ILE A 77 -10.32 -17.02 -3.09
C ILE A 77 -11.80 -16.73 -2.93
N TYR A 78 -12.60 -17.02 -3.97
CA TYR A 78 -14.05 -16.84 -3.92
C TYR A 78 -14.71 -18.12 -3.41
N PRO A 79 -15.62 -18.02 -2.42
CA PRO A 79 -16.46 -19.14 -2.03
C PRO A 79 -17.35 -19.61 -3.18
N GLU A 80 -17.85 -20.86 -3.11
CA GLU A 80 -18.82 -21.38 -4.09
C GLU A 80 -20.25 -20.92 -3.78
N ASP A 81 -20.61 -20.74 -2.52
CA ASP A 81 -21.93 -20.28 -2.09
C ASP A 81 -22.11 -18.78 -2.35
N SER A 82 -23.14 -18.41 -3.08
CA SER A 82 -23.42 -17.02 -3.47
C SER A 82 -23.64 -16.07 -2.28
N ARG A 83 -24.14 -16.58 -1.15
CA ARG A 83 -24.31 -15.79 0.10
C ARG A 83 -22.94 -15.48 0.72
N LEU A 84 -22.02 -16.44 0.69
CA LEU A 84 -20.67 -16.23 1.16
C LEU A 84 -19.87 -15.30 0.24
N ILE A 85 -20.10 -15.36 -1.08
CA ILE A 85 -19.54 -14.38 -2.04
C ILE A 85 -20.00 -12.98 -1.65
N PHE A 86 -21.31 -12.78 -1.44
CA PHE A 86 -21.86 -11.48 -1.05
C PHE A 86 -21.25 -10.95 0.25
N ILE A 87 -21.19 -11.80 1.29
CA ILE A 87 -20.60 -11.43 2.59
C ILE A 87 -19.11 -11.09 2.44
N SER A 88 -18.35 -11.88 1.66
CA SER A 88 -16.92 -11.64 1.42
C SER A 88 -16.70 -10.31 0.71
N SER A 89 -17.50 -10.00 -0.31
CA SER A 89 -17.42 -8.73 -1.04
C SER A 89 -17.79 -7.54 -0.14
N LEU A 90 -18.79 -7.69 0.71
CA LEU A 90 -19.18 -6.65 1.67
C LEU A 90 -18.06 -6.38 2.70
N LEU A 91 -17.40 -7.44 3.19
CA LEU A 91 -16.28 -7.31 4.12
C LEU A 91 -15.05 -6.70 3.44
N GLU A 92 -14.80 -7.04 2.18
CA GLU A 92 -13.72 -6.44 1.38
C GLU A 92 -13.95 -4.95 1.17
N GLU A 93 -15.15 -4.55 0.74
CA GLU A 93 -15.53 -3.15 0.57
C GLU A 93 -15.40 -2.38 1.89
N TYR A 94 -15.88 -2.95 2.99
CA TYR A 94 -15.73 -2.36 4.32
C TYR A 94 -14.24 -2.18 4.69
N ALA A 95 -13.41 -3.17 4.41
CA ALA A 95 -11.98 -3.10 4.71
C ALA A 95 -11.26 -2.05 3.86
N ASP A 96 -11.58 -1.96 2.58
CA ASP A 96 -10.92 -1.05 1.64
C ASP A 96 -11.37 0.42 1.83
N GLU A 97 -12.62 0.68 2.20
CA GLU A 97 -13.17 2.04 2.27
C GLU A 97 -13.27 2.58 3.71
N TRP A 98 -13.57 1.72 4.70
CA TRP A 98 -13.78 2.16 6.08
C TRP A 98 -12.62 1.84 7.00
N MET A 99 -12.11 0.62 6.99
CA MET A 99 -11.00 0.26 7.89
C MET A 99 -9.71 1.01 7.55
N VAL A 100 -9.56 1.52 6.33
CA VAL A 100 -8.44 2.38 5.98
C VAL A 100 -8.44 3.69 6.78
N LYS A 101 -9.61 4.21 7.15
CA LYS A 101 -9.74 5.38 8.04
C LYS A 101 -9.17 5.08 9.42
N HIS A 102 -9.54 3.94 10.01
CA HIS A 102 -8.98 3.47 11.28
C HIS A 102 -7.46 3.30 11.18
N LEU A 103 -6.95 2.69 10.10
CA LEU A 103 -5.52 2.53 9.87
C LEU A 103 -4.79 3.88 9.85
N PHE A 104 -5.34 4.89 9.19
CA PHE A 104 -4.74 6.23 9.15
C PHE A 104 -4.85 6.95 10.49
N ASN A 105 -5.97 6.78 11.21
CA ASN A 105 -6.11 7.30 12.56
C ASN A 105 -5.02 6.74 13.49
N TYR A 106 -4.91 5.44 13.61
CA TYR A 106 -3.89 4.82 14.45
C TYR A 106 -2.47 5.19 14.02
N ARG A 107 -2.20 5.21 12.74
CA ARG A 107 -0.86 5.51 12.20
C ARG A 107 -0.39 6.94 12.46
N TRP A 108 -1.31 7.91 12.45
CA TRP A 108 -0.95 9.33 12.44
C TRP A 108 -1.45 10.12 13.64
N THR A 109 -2.18 9.52 14.57
CA THR A 109 -2.61 10.16 15.81
C THR A 109 -1.61 9.92 16.93
N TYR A 110 -1.11 8.69 17.07
CA TYR A 110 -0.24 8.33 18.18
C TYR A 110 1.23 8.53 17.82
N GLU A 111 1.98 9.18 18.74
CA GLU A 111 3.38 9.56 18.48
C GLU A 111 4.29 8.37 18.17
N ALA A 112 4.12 7.25 18.86
CA ALA A 112 4.90 6.03 18.62
C ALA A 112 4.71 5.51 17.19
N ASP A 113 3.46 5.50 16.72
CA ASP A 113 3.11 5.04 15.37
C ASP A 113 3.54 6.02 14.29
N GLN A 114 3.38 7.34 14.53
CA GLN A 114 3.91 8.38 13.65
C GLN A 114 5.41 8.22 13.45
N ASN A 115 6.17 8.01 14.53
CA ASN A 115 7.62 7.84 14.49
C ASN A 115 8.00 6.56 13.72
N LEU A 116 7.29 5.46 13.92
CA LEU A 116 7.54 4.22 13.22
C LEU A 116 7.20 4.34 11.73
N ALA A 117 6.04 4.88 11.40
CA ALA A 117 5.58 5.04 10.02
C ALA A 117 6.48 5.98 9.23
N SER A 118 6.80 7.15 9.79
CA SER A 118 7.65 8.14 9.14
C SER A 118 9.06 7.60 8.89
N LYS A 119 9.66 6.86 9.85
CA LYS A 119 10.97 6.21 9.66
C LYS A 119 10.93 5.15 8.56
N ARG A 120 9.88 4.33 8.48
CA ARG A 120 9.73 3.32 7.41
C ARG A 120 9.60 3.96 6.04
N ILE A 121 8.81 5.02 5.91
CA ILE A 121 8.68 5.76 4.65
C ILE A 121 10.00 6.44 4.30
N ALA A 122 10.66 7.10 5.25
CA ALA A 122 11.95 7.74 5.05
C ALA A 122 13.01 6.75 4.60
N ALA A 123 13.15 5.63 5.29
CA ALA A 123 14.10 4.58 4.94
C ALA A 123 13.90 4.06 3.51
N SER A 124 12.66 4.06 3.05
CA SER A 124 12.33 3.66 1.68
C SER A 124 12.70 4.71 0.63
N SER A 125 12.74 5.98 1.03
CA SER A 125 12.99 7.13 0.15
C SER A 125 14.47 7.47 0.01
N ILE A 126 15.32 7.02 0.95
CA ILE A 126 16.76 7.31 0.93
C ILE A 126 17.43 6.53 -0.20
N PRO A 127 18.19 7.23 -1.07
CA PRO A 127 18.94 6.60 -2.13
C PRO A 127 19.91 5.54 -1.61
N PHE A 128 20.00 4.45 -2.34
CA PHE A 128 20.82 3.29 -1.99
C PHE A 128 22.28 3.64 -1.70
N TYR A 129 22.91 4.55 -2.47
CA TYR A 129 24.30 4.95 -2.27
C TYR A 129 24.55 5.70 -0.95
N ILE A 130 23.55 6.41 -0.42
CA ILE A 130 23.66 7.11 0.88
C ILE A 130 23.73 6.09 2.03
N ARG A 131 23.12 4.91 1.87
CA ARG A 131 23.09 3.87 2.92
C ARG A 131 24.47 3.30 3.27
N TYR A 132 25.47 3.50 2.40
CA TYR A 132 26.86 3.10 2.67
C TYR A 132 27.64 4.15 3.48
N LEU A 133 27.05 5.31 3.78
CA LEU A 133 27.65 6.37 4.56
C LEU A 133 26.90 6.48 5.90
N PRO A 134 27.29 5.74 6.96
CA PRO A 134 26.46 5.56 8.17
C PRO A 134 25.97 6.87 8.77
N ILE A 135 26.86 7.83 9.01
CA ILE A 135 26.50 9.13 9.64
C ILE A 135 25.55 9.93 8.74
N ILE A 136 25.84 10.00 7.43
CA ILE A 136 25.01 10.74 6.48
C ILE A 136 23.65 10.06 6.31
N SER A 137 23.63 8.73 6.32
CA SER A 137 22.41 7.93 6.23
C SER A 137 21.49 8.16 7.44
N GLU A 138 22.07 8.21 8.63
CA GLU A 138 21.30 8.45 9.86
C GLU A 138 20.70 9.87 9.91
N LEU A 139 21.51 10.88 9.60
CA LEU A 139 21.04 12.27 9.51
C LEU A 139 19.98 12.46 8.43
N ALA A 140 20.17 11.83 7.25
CA ALA A 140 19.19 11.87 6.17
C ALA A 140 17.89 11.16 6.57
N LEU A 141 17.99 10.03 7.28
CA LEU A 141 16.83 9.29 7.77
C LEU A 141 16.04 10.12 8.77
N GLU A 142 16.72 10.71 9.75
CA GLU A 142 16.07 11.51 10.79
C GLU A 142 15.37 12.73 10.20
N LYS A 143 16.08 13.52 9.37
CA LYS A 143 15.51 14.69 8.69
C LYS A 143 14.31 14.31 7.82
N THR A 144 14.46 13.32 6.95
CA THR A 144 13.40 12.87 6.05
C THR A 144 12.21 12.32 6.84
N SER A 145 12.45 11.59 7.94
CA SER A 145 11.42 11.09 8.83
C SER A 145 10.62 12.24 9.46
N GLN A 146 11.30 13.27 9.94
CA GLN A 146 10.63 14.44 10.53
C GLN A 146 9.80 15.20 9.50
N ASP A 147 10.31 15.40 8.29
CA ASP A 147 9.57 16.04 7.19
C ASP A 147 8.31 15.25 6.83
N ILE A 148 8.42 13.91 6.78
CA ILE A 148 7.29 13.02 6.54
C ILE A 148 6.27 13.09 7.67
N LYS A 149 6.73 13.02 8.93
CA LYS A 149 5.87 13.13 10.10
C LYS A 149 5.07 14.43 10.06
N ASN A 150 5.72 15.57 9.88
CA ASN A 150 5.08 16.87 9.81
C ASN A 150 4.07 16.98 8.65
N LYS A 151 4.41 16.42 7.50
CA LYS A 151 3.53 16.43 6.32
C LYS A 151 2.30 15.55 6.50
N TYR A 152 2.48 14.32 6.95
CA TYR A 152 1.42 13.31 6.93
C TYR A 152 0.54 13.33 8.18
N SER A 153 1.02 13.78 9.36
CA SER A 153 0.21 13.83 10.57
C SER A 153 -1.07 14.66 10.39
N ASN A 154 -0.97 15.80 9.72
CA ASN A 154 -2.15 16.65 9.47
C ASN A 154 -2.89 16.26 8.18
N MET A 155 -2.14 16.01 7.08
CA MET A 155 -2.74 15.75 5.78
C MET A 155 -3.52 14.43 5.76
N ALA A 156 -3.00 13.37 6.36
CA ALA A 156 -3.65 12.06 6.33
C ALA A 156 -4.97 12.07 7.11
N LEU A 157 -5.02 12.70 8.27
CA LEU A 157 -6.24 12.79 9.07
C LEU A 157 -7.31 13.62 8.36
N THR A 158 -6.95 14.80 7.82
CA THR A 158 -7.90 15.65 7.09
C THR A 158 -8.41 15.00 5.81
N THR A 159 -7.57 14.27 5.09
CA THR A 159 -7.99 13.56 3.84
C THR A 159 -9.06 12.52 4.12
N TYR A 160 -9.02 11.86 5.27
CA TYR A 160 -10.01 10.85 5.66
C TYR A 160 -11.14 11.42 6.54
N GLY A 161 -11.21 12.74 6.71
CA GLY A 161 -12.24 13.42 7.50
C GLY A 161 -12.14 13.16 9.00
N ILE A 162 -10.95 12.80 9.50
CA ILE A 162 -10.70 12.56 10.92
C ILE A 162 -10.36 13.89 11.58
N ASN A 163 -11.09 14.23 12.64
CA ASN A 163 -10.92 15.45 13.40
C ASN A 163 -11.08 15.18 14.91
N ASP A 164 -10.92 16.21 15.74
CA ASP A 164 -11.00 16.06 17.20
C ASP A 164 -12.38 15.60 17.71
N GLU A 165 -13.45 15.83 16.95
CA GLU A 165 -14.80 15.44 17.30
C GLU A 165 -15.10 13.96 17.05
N ASN A 166 -14.47 13.38 16.03
CA ASN A 166 -14.78 12.02 15.59
C ASN A 166 -13.63 11.00 15.70
N LYS A 167 -12.43 11.45 16.12
CA LYS A 167 -11.25 10.57 16.22
C LYS A 167 -11.40 9.39 17.17
N GLU A 168 -12.30 9.50 18.15
CA GLU A 168 -12.60 8.41 19.08
C GLU A 168 -13.63 7.41 18.53
N LEU A 169 -14.32 7.79 17.46
CA LEU A 169 -15.32 6.95 16.78
C LEU A 169 -14.73 6.17 15.59
N VAL A 170 -13.50 6.51 15.19
CA VAL A 170 -12.80 5.95 14.02
C VAL A 170 -11.73 4.90 14.46
#